data_fc4ec6128a1df754d8aa36d57ef09412
#
_entry.id   fc4ec6128a1df754d8aa36d57ef09412
#
_cell.length_a   1.000
_cell.length_b   1.000
_cell.length_c   1.000
_cell.angle_alpha   90.00
_cell.angle_beta   90.00
_cell.angle_gamma   90.00
#
_symmetry.space_group_name_H-M   'P 1'
#
loop_
_entity.id
_entity.type
_entity.pdbx_description
1 polymer ?
#
loop_
_entity_poly.entity_id
_entity_poly.type
_entity_poly.pdbx_seq_one_letter_code
_entity_poly.pdbx_strand_id
1 'polypeptide(L)'
;MGRSSVRIKWFVPVVVALGVVACSQQQSQSTAATAQPVEKSYTVVSSAPMKVDFLTGQFEGLTITERIDPKTKNVVDRPELRGTLKLKNASKDQAARLLGGSLVFLDAKGQVIPVAKERGDTSFTFSAYETQRLDPGKETSQTIDVPFPRAGLEASAIHSIRLDLNYLPSAYRAQSVDYPVSLKG
;
A
#
# COMPACT_ATOMS: atom_id res chain seq x y z
N MET A 1 38.59 -53.64 10.26
CA MET A 1 38.72 -54.76 11.22
C MET A 1 37.88 -54.44 12.42
N GLY A 2 37.04 -55.39 12.89
CA GLY A 2 36.30 -55.30 14.14
C GLY A 2 34.76 -55.35 13.95
N ARG A 3 34.26 -56.54 13.61
CA ARG A 3 32.85 -56.96 13.77
C ARG A 3 32.57 -57.15 15.26
N SER A 4 31.41 -56.70 15.72
CA SER A 4 30.77 -57.29 16.88
C SER A 4 29.28 -57.25 16.72
N SER A 5 28.74 -58.43 16.47
CA SER A 5 27.32 -58.75 16.51
C SER A 5 26.94 -59.11 17.95
N VAL A 6 25.87 -58.49 18.45
CA VAL A 6 25.21 -58.95 19.70
C VAL A 6 23.80 -59.36 19.39
N ARG A 7 23.55 -60.65 19.54
CA ARG A 7 22.24 -61.27 19.55
C ARG A 7 21.64 -61.13 20.95
N ILE A 8 20.43 -60.72 21.10
CA ILE A 8 19.66 -60.81 22.33
C ILE A 8 18.24 -61.27 22.05
N LYS A 9 17.97 -62.32 22.59
CA LYS A 9 16.88 -63.27 22.86
C LYS A 9 15.50 -62.64 23.01
N TRP A 10 14.57 -63.40 22.44
CA TRP A 10 13.13 -63.32 22.64
C TRP A 10 12.74 -63.58 24.08
N PHE A 11 11.93 -62.72 24.67
CA PHE A 11 11.05 -63.08 25.80
C PHE A 11 9.62 -62.54 25.47
N VAL A 12 8.72 -63.49 25.38
CA VAL A 12 7.27 -63.26 25.39
C VAL A 12 6.83 -63.33 26.85
N PRO A 13 6.07 -62.36 27.33
CA PRO A 13 5.05 -62.67 28.30
C PRO A 13 3.65 -62.26 27.77
N VAL A 14 2.79 -63.21 27.82
CA VAL A 14 1.33 -63.13 27.79
C VAL A 14 0.88 -62.33 29.02
N VAL A 15 0.16 -61.28 28.86
CA VAL A 15 -0.59 -60.65 29.94
C VAL A 15 -2.01 -60.33 29.46
N VAL A 16 -2.89 -60.86 30.24
CA VAL A 16 -4.34 -60.91 30.29
C VAL A 16 -5.01 -59.53 30.08
N ALA A 17 -6.04 -59.55 29.28
CA ALA A 17 -6.99 -58.44 29.08
C ALA A 17 -7.79 -58.16 30.36
N LEU A 18 -7.77 -56.91 30.78
CA LEU A 18 -8.80 -56.34 31.63
C LEU A 18 -9.37 -55.13 30.91
N GLY A 19 -10.59 -55.27 30.44
CA GLY A 19 -11.33 -54.17 29.79
C GLY A 19 -11.66 -53.07 30.78
N VAL A 20 -11.15 -51.88 30.48
CA VAL A 20 -11.65 -50.65 31.07
C VAL A 20 -12.33 -49.90 29.93
N VAL A 21 -13.66 -49.94 29.94
CA VAL A 21 -14.49 -49.04 29.11
C VAL A 21 -14.31 -47.64 29.66
N ALA A 22 -13.36 -46.91 29.13
CA ALA A 22 -13.26 -45.47 29.33
C ALA A 22 -14.20 -44.81 28.35
N CYS A 23 -15.35 -44.36 28.82
CA CYS A 23 -16.17 -43.37 28.14
C CYS A 23 -15.33 -42.10 27.93
N SER A 24 -14.65 -42.00 26.80
CA SER A 24 -14.11 -40.76 26.32
C SER A 24 -15.30 -39.88 25.94
N GLN A 25 -15.69 -38.99 26.85
CA GLN A 25 -16.44 -37.81 26.51
C GLN A 25 -15.59 -37.00 25.55
N GLN A 26 -15.87 -37.20 24.28
CA GLN A 26 -15.41 -36.33 23.21
C GLN A 26 -16.07 -34.99 23.43
N GLN A 27 -15.41 -34.13 24.22
CA GLN A 27 -15.72 -32.72 24.26
C GLN A 27 -15.55 -32.20 22.83
N SER A 28 -16.67 -32.11 22.13
CA SER A 28 -16.76 -31.33 20.91
C SER A 28 -16.38 -29.90 21.29
N GLN A 29 -15.10 -29.57 21.21
CA GLN A 29 -14.67 -28.19 21.16
C GLN A 29 -15.29 -27.62 19.87
N SER A 30 -16.46 -27.03 20.05
CA SER A 30 -17.04 -26.12 19.09
C SER A 30 -16.02 -24.97 18.94
N THR A 31 -15.09 -25.13 18.05
CA THR A 31 -14.29 -24.03 17.51
C THR A 31 -15.32 -23.12 16.85
N ALA A 32 -15.79 -22.13 17.59
CA ALA A 32 -16.54 -21.03 17.02
C ALA A 32 -15.66 -20.46 15.90
N ALA A 33 -16.00 -20.82 14.66
CA ALA A 33 -15.31 -20.28 13.49
C ALA A 33 -15.44 -18.77 13.59
N THR A 34 -14.32 -18.13 13.96
CA THR A 34 -14.23 -16.68 13.99
C THR A 34 -14.44 -16.24 12.54
N ALA A 35 -15.61 -15.69 12.26
CA ALA A 35 -15.95 -15.24 10.92
C ALA A 35 -14.88 -14.22 10.50
N GLN A 36 -14.17 -14.52 9.42
CA GLN A 36 -13.13 -13.63 8.91
C GLN A 36 -13.78 -12.33 8.42
N PRO A 37 -13.12 -11.18 8.65
CA PRO A 37 -13.57 -9.91 8.11
C PRO A 37 -13.71 -9.97 6.58
N VAL A 38 -14.77 -9.37 6.07
CA VAL A 38 -15.03 -9.26 4.63
C VAL A 38 -14.43 -7.95 4.13
N GLU A 39 -13.63 -8.03 3.07
CA GLU A 39 -13.10 -6.85 2.41
C GLU A 39 -14.13 -6.28 1.44
N LYS A 40 -14.33 -4.97 1.51
CA LYS A 40 -15.18 -4.20 0.61
C LYS A 40 -14.34 -3.15 -0.09
N SER A 41 -14.39 -3.15 -1.42
CA SER A 41 -13.61 -2.25 -2.26
C SER A 41 -14.51 -1.33 -3.06
N TYR A 42 -14.07 -0.06 -3.18
CA TYR A 42 -14.73 0.97 -3.97
C TYR A 42 -13.73 1.52 -4.98
N THR A 43 -14.11 1.59 -6.24
CA THR A 43 -13.30 2.22 -7.28
C THR A 43 -13.56 3.71 -7.33
N VAL A 44 -12.51 4.51 -7.24
CA VAL A 44 -12.59 5.94 -7.42
C VAL A 44 -12.33 6.27 -8.88
N VAL A 45 -13.34 6.78 -9.56
CA VAL A 45 -13.20 7.19 -10.96
C VAL A 45 -12.76 8.64 -10.99
N SER A 46 -11.56 8.90 -11.49
CA SER A 46 -11.06 10.23 -11.78
C SER A 46 -10.69 10.32 -13.25
N SER A 47 -11.32 11.23 -13.96
CA SER A 47 -11.09 11.41 -15.41
C SER A 47 -10.37 12.71 -15.76
N ALA A 48 -10.12 13.58 -14.80
CA ALA A 48 -9.54 14.89 -15.06
C ALA A 48 -8.01 14.86 -14.85
N PRO A 49 -7.22 15.29 -15.85
CA PRO A 49 -5.80 15.51 -15.67
C PRO A 49 -5.59 16.67 -14.69
N MET A 50 -4.62 16.52 -13.81
CA MET A 50 -4.20 17.56 -12.88
C MET A 50 -3.12 18.42 -13.52
N LYS A 51 -3.11 19.71 -13.15
CA LYS A 51 -2.03 20.63 -13.51
C LYS A 51 -1.62 21.42 -12.28
N VAL A 52 -0.33 21.35 -11.97
CA VAL A 52 0.30 22.12 -10.90
C VAL A 52 1.51 22.82 -11.51
N ASP A 53 1.36 24.11 -11.83
CA ASP A 53 2.36 24.91 -12.53
C ASP A 53 2.76 24.26 -13.88
N PHE A 54 4.03 23.84 -14.04
CA PHE A 54 4.52 23.14 -15.23
C PHE A 54 4.46 21.60 -15.10
N LEU A 55 3.99 21.08 -13.98
CA LEU A 55 3.74 19.66 -13.79
C LEU A 55 2.31 19.30 -14.19
N THR A 56 2.17 18.23 -14.94
CA THR A 56 0.87 17.61 -15.23
C THR A 56 0.83 16.23 -14.62
N GLY A 57 -0.34 15.71 -14.28
CA GLY A 57 -0.45 14.41 -13.69
C GLY A 57 -1.85 13.84 -13.71
N GLN A 58 -1.94 12.59 -13.30
CA GLN A 58 -3.21 11.89 -13.09
C GLN A 58 -3.05 10.80 -12.03
N PHE A 59 -4.15 10.47 -11.40
CA PHE A 59 -4.22 9.27 -10.59
C PHE A 59 -4.71 8.09 -11.44
N GLU A 60 -4.11 6.91 -11.22
CA GLU A 60 -4.52 5.67 -11.85
C GLU A 60 -4.84 4.60 -10.80
N GLY A 61 -5.88 3.80 -11.06
CA GLY A 61 -6.23 2.66 -10.24
C GLY A 61 -6.58 3.01 -8.78
N LEU A 62 -7.17 4.20 -8.55
CA LEU A 62 -7.58 4.58 -7.19
C LEU A 62 -8.67 3.64 -6.69
N THR A 63 -8.40 2.98 -5.58
CA THR A 63 -9.34 2.10 -4.88
C THR A 63 -9.35 2.44 -3.40
N ILE A 64 -10.52 2.37 -2.80
CA ILE A 64 -10.69 2.47 -1.35
C ILE A 64 -11.08 1.09 -0.85
N THR A 65 -10.37 0.58 0.15
CA THR A 65 -10.65 -0.71 0.78
C THR A 65 -11.01 -0.52 2.24
N GLU A 66 -12.04 -1.22 2.70
CA GLU A 66 -12.38 -1.35 4.12
C GLU A 66 -12.66 -2.80 4.47
N ARG A 67 -12.41 -3.20 5.72
CA ARG A 67 -12.70 -4.55 6.21
C ARG A 67 -13.81 -4.48 7.26
N ILE A 68 -14.83 -5.29 7.05
CA ILE A 68 -16.06 -5.30 7.83
C ILE A 68 -16.24 -6.65 8.51
N ASP A 69 -16.50 -6.65 9.79
CA ASP A 69 -16.96 -7.86 10.49
C ASP A 69 -18.34 -8.26 9.98
N PRO A 70 -18.51 -9.47 9.41
CA PRO A 70 -19.77 -9.88 8.82
C PRO A 70 -20.90 -10.05 9.83
N LYS A 71 -20.59 -10.29 11.12
CA LYS A 71 -21.56 -10.49 12.18
C LYS A 71 -22.05 -9.16 12.76
N THR A 72 -21.12 -8.30 13.14
CA THR A 72 -21.43 -7.03 13.80
C THR A 72 -21.67 -5.88 12.85
N LYS A 73 -21.29 -6.05 11.56
CA LYS A 73 -21.27 -5.01 10.53
C LYS A 73 -20.35 -3.83 10.86
N ASN A 74 -19.52 -3.99 11.88
CA ASN A 74 -18.54 -2.97 12.24
C ASN A 74 -17.34 -3.02 11.31
N VAL A 75 -16.78 -1.85 10.99
CA VAL A 75 -15.50 -1.75 10.28
C VAL A 75 -14.39 -2.12 11.27
N VAL A 76 -13.65 -3.16 10.96
CA VAL A 76 -12.54 -3.67 11.79
C VAL A 76 -11.22 -3.03 11.46
N ASP A 77 -11.01 -2.64 10.18
CA ASP A 77 -9.84 -1.90 9.74
C ASP A 77 -10.25 -0.56 9.14
N ARG A 78 -9.36 0.41 9.28
CA ARG A 78 -9.54 1.74 8.69
C ARG A 78 -9.64 1.65 7.17
N PRO A 79 -10.49 2.46 6.53
CA PRO A 79 -10.45 2.59 5.09
C PRO A 79 -9.11 3.18 4.63
N GLU A 80 -8.57 2.63 3.54
CA GLU A 80 -7.32 3.07 2.91
C GLU A 80 -7.56 3.39 1.44
N LEU A 81 -6.99 4.48 0.96
CA LEU A 81 -6.96 4.85 -0.44
C LEU A 81 -5.62 4.43 -1.03
N ARG A 82 -5.68 3.57 -2.05
CA ARG A 82 -4.52 3.08 -2.77
C ARG A 82 -4.61 3.40 -4.25
N GLY A 83 -3.47 3.62 -4.89
CA GLY A 83 -3.38 3.86 -6.32
C GLY A 83 -2.00 4.35 -6.73
N THR A 84 -1.90 4.90 -7.92
CA THR A 84 -0.66 5.43 -8.48
C THR A 84 -0.87 6.87 -8.93
N LEU A 85 -0.01 7.77 -8.47
CA LEU A 85 0.11 9.13 -8.99
C LEU A 85 1.15 9.11 -10.11
N LYS A 86 0.76 9.46 -11.33
CA LYS A 86 1.67 9.73 -12.43
C LYS A 86 1.88 11.23 -12.58
N LEU A 87 3.12 11.66 -12.70
CA LEU A 87 3.50 13.05 -12.93
C LEU A 87 4.38 13.17 -14.16
N LYS A 88 4.17 14.23 -14.92
CA LYS A 88 4.97 14.60 -16.08
C LYS A 88 5.42 16.04 -15.96
N ASN A 89 6.67 16.29 -16.24
CA ASN A 89 7.19 17.66 -16.38
C ASN A 89 6.94 18.15 -17.80
N ALA A 90 6.01 19.10 -17.96
CA ALA A 90 5.67 19.73 -19.24
C ALA A 90 6.53 20.96 -19.57
N SER A 91 7.47 21.34 -18.69
CA SER A 91 8.41 22.44 -18.96
C SER A 91 9.40 22.07 -20.06
N LYS A 92 9.96 23.08 -20.70
CA LYS A 92 11.06 22.94 -21.67
C LYS A 92 12.43 23.12 -21.04
N ASP A 93 12.51 23.87 -19.95
CA ASP A 93 13.73 24.43 -19.38
C ASP A 93 13.85 24.36 -17.86
N GLN A 94 12.85 23.77 -17.20
CA GLN A 94 12.85 23.62 -15.74
C GLN A 94 12.76 22.15 -15.36
N ALA A 95 13.62 21.71 -14.45
CA ALA A 95 13.46 20.44 -13.76
C ALA A 95 12.72 20.66 -12.43
N ALA A 96 12.06 19.65 -11.94
CA ALA A 96 11.46 19.63 -10.61
C ALA A 96 12.17 18.62 -9.73
N ARG A 97 12.50 19.00 -8.49
CA ARG A 97 12.84 18.04 -7.45
C ARG A 97 11.59 17.81 -6.62
N LEU A 98 11.02 16.61 -6.75
CA LEU A 98 9.82 16.21 -6.04
C LEU A 98 10.19 15.85 -4.60
N LEU A 99 9.49 16.40 -3.63
CA LEU A 99 9.72 16.14 -2.20
C LEU A 99 8.67 15.21 -1.63
N GLY A 100 7.42 15.48 -1.92
CA GLY A 100 6.28 14.73 -1.41
C GLY A 100 4.99 15.47 -1.64
N GLY A 101 3.95 15.05 -0.97
CA GLY A 101 2.65 15.71 -1.02
C GLY A 101 1.70 15.14 0.00
N SER A 102 0.48 15.63 -0.01
CA SER A 102 -0.62 15.11 0.79
C SER A 102 -1.93 15.13 0.02
N LEU A 103 -2.85 14.27 0.42
CA LEU A 103 -4.20 14.24 -0.12
C LEU A 103 -5.18 14.86 0.86
N VAL A 104 -6.01 15.77 0.38
CA VAL A 104 -7.07 16.40 1.16
C VAL A 104 -8.42 16.03 0.55
N PHE A 105 -9.28 15.46 1.36
CA PHE A 105 -10.61 15.02 0.95
C PHE A 105 -11.62 16.15 1.15
N LEU A 106 -12.40 16.47 0.12
CA LEU A 106 -13.31 17.59 0.13
C LEU A 106 -14.76 17.16 -0.16
N ASP A 107 -15.68 17.76 0.56
CA ASP A 107 -17.13 17.62 0.29
C ASP A 107 -17.60 18.47 -0.89
N ALA A 108 -18.90 18.42 -1.20
CA ALA A 108 -19.50 19.19 -2.28
C ALA A 108 -19.45 20.73 -2.07
N LYS A 109 -19.18 21.19 -0.85
CA LYS A 109 -19.01 22.60 -0.51
C LYS A 109 -17.53 23.02 -0.50
N GLY A 110 -16.62 22.09 -0.82
CA GLY A 110 -15.17 22.32 -0.73
C GLY A 110 -14.62 22.31 0.70
N GLN A 111 -15.40 21.83 1.67
CA GLN A 111 -14.96 21.72 3.05
C GLN A 111 -14.15 20.44 3.24
N VAL A 112 -13.12 20.52 4.10
CA VAL A 112 -12.25 19.39 4.38
C VAL A 112 -12.99 18.33 5.22
N ILE A 113 -13.02 17.12 4.74
CA ILE A 113 -13.44 15.95 5.50
C ILE A 113 -12.20 15.38 6.20
N PRO A 114 -12.08 15.53 7.53
CA PRO A 114 -10.86 15.16 8.22
C PRO A 114 -10.71 13.63 8.31
N VAL A 115 -9.47 13.17 8.16
CA VAL A 115 -9.08 11.83 8.60
C VAL A 115 -8.84 11.89 10.11
N ALA A 116 -9.31 10.90 10.86
CA ALA A 116 -9.10 10.85 12.30
C ALA A 116 -7.59 10.83 12.61
N LYS A 117 -7.13 11.68 13.54
CA LYS A 117 -5.70 11.89 13.86
C LYS A 117 -5.00 10.61 14.29
N GLU A 118 -5.69 9.71 14.96
CA GLU A 118 -5.16 8.42 15.40
C GLU A 118 -4.89 7.46 14.21
N ARG A 119 -5.29 7.84 13.01
CA ARG A 119 -5.24 7.01 11.81
C ARG A 119 -4.06 7.30 10.88
N GLY A 120 -3.21 8.23 11.26
CA GLY A 120 -2.04 8.61 10.49
C GLY A 120 -2.26 9.81 9.58
N ASP A 121 -1.24 10.13 8.82
CA ASP A 121 -1.17 11.27 7.91
C ASP A 121 -1.53 10.84 6.48
N THR A 122 -2.12 11.75 5.71
CA THR A 122 -2.41 11.57 4.29
C THR A 122 -1.24 11.97 3.39
N SER A 123 -0.08 12.20 3.98
CA SER A 123 1.14 12.58 3.27
C SER A 123 1.87 11.40 2.68
N PHE A 124 2.65 11.66 1.64
CA PHE A 124 3.56 10.74 0.98
C PHE A 124 4.84 11.45 0.59
N THR A 125 5.92 10.70 0.41
CA THR A 125 7.24 11.22 0.02
C THR A 125 7.77 10.51 -1.21
N PHE A 126 8.50 11.22 -2.06
CA PHE A 126 9.25 10.63 -3.15
C PHE A 126 10.62 10.18 -2.60
N SER A 127 10.74 8.90 -2.26
CA SER A 127 11.89 8.37 -1.54
C SER A 127 13.03 7.86 -2.44
N ALA A 128 12.75 7.49 -3.68
CA ALA A 128 13.76 7.02 -4.61
C ALA A 128 14.42 8.18 -5.35
N TYR A 129 15.74 8.16 -5.47
CA TYR A 129 16.52 9.22 -6.15
C TYR A 129 16.02 9.48 -7.58
N GLU A 130 15.68 8.42 -8.31
CA GLU A 130 15.16 8.50 -9.68
C GLU A 130 13.77 9.13 -9.77
N THR A 131 12.95 9.01 -8.72
CA THR A 131 11.62 9.62 -8.67
C THR A 131 11.64 11.05 -8.13
N GLN A 132 12.69 11.45 -7.41
CA GLN A 132 12.79 12.80 -6.86
C GLN A 132 13.09 13.85 -7.91
N ARG A 133 13.93 13.54 -8.93
CA ARG A 133 14.27 14.49 -9.98
C ARG A 133 13.49 14.20 -11.25
N LEU A 134 12.73 15.18 -11.69
CA LEU A 134 11.92 15.11 -12.88
C LEU A 134 12.38 16.18 -13.88
N ASP A 135 13.20 15.75 -14.84
CA ASP A 135 13.74 16.60 -15.91
C ASP A 135 12.64 16.98 -16.93
N PRO A 136 12.85 18.03 -17.75
CA PRO A 136 11.92 18.43 -18.80
C PRO A 136 11.47 17.26 -19.68
N GLY A 137 10.17 17.16 -19.89
CA GLY A 137 9.55 16.12 -20.72
C GLY A 137 9.52 14.71 -20.11
N LYS A 138 10.11 14.49 -18.93
CA LYS A 138 10.14 13.19 -18.24
C LYS A 138 8.88 12.96 -17.42
N GLU A 139 8.63 11.68 -17.16
CA GLU A 139 7.52 11.19 -16.34
C GLU A 139 8.03 10.36 -15.18
N THR A 140 7.26 10.33 -14.10
CA THR A 140 7.50 9.49 -12.92
C THR A 140 6.19 8.97 -12.35
N SER A 141 6.26 7.92 -11.56
CA SER A 141 5.11 7.33 -10.87
C SER A 141 5.40 7.15 -9.40
N GLN A 142 4.42 7.46 -8.55
CA GLN A 142 4.47 7.30 -7.11
C GLN A 142 3.28 6.47 -6.64
N THR A 143 3.52 5.41 -5.91
CA THR A 143 2.47 4.67 -5.22
C THR A 143 1.89 5.52 -4.10
N ILE A 144 0.58 5.60 -4.04
CA ILE A 144 -0.19 6.24 -2.98
C ILE A 144 -0.82 5.13 -2.13
N ASP A 145 -0.61 5.22 -0.83
CA ASP A 145 -1.25 4.37 0.17
C ASP A 145 -1.45 5.22 1.42
N VAL A 146 -2.66 5.76 1.57
CA VAL A 146 -2.96 6.73 2.62
C VAL A 146 -4.31 6.41 3.28
N PRO A 147 -4.49 6.76 4.56
CA PRO A 147 -5.76 6.58 5.24
C PRO A 147 -6.85 7.42 4.56
N PHE A 148 -8.07 6.86 4.53
CA PHE A 148 -9.24 7.49 3.95
C PHE A 148 -10.28 7.85 5.04
N PRO A 149 -10.98 9.00 4.95
CA PRO A 149 -11.96 9.40 5.96
C PRO A 149 -13.21 8.51 5.88
N ARG A 150 -13.53 7.81 6.96
CA ARG A 150 -14.72 6.95 7.04
C ARG A 150 -16.03 7.72 6.79
N ALA A 151 -16.13 8.93 7.32
CA ALA A 151 -17.28 9.80 7.10
C ALA A 151 -17.56 10.05 5.61
N GLY A 152 -16.52 10.02 4.78
CA GLY A 152 -16.64 10.15 3.32
C GLY A 152 -17.32 8.95 2.65
N LEU A 153 -17.10 7.73 3.17
CA LEU A 153 -17.76 6.52 2.67
C LEU A 153 -19.22 6.42 3.13
N GLU A 154 -19.46 6.68 4.41
CA GLU A 154 -20.77 6.51 5.02
C GLU A 154 -21.85 7.41 4.38
N ALA A 155 -21.49 8.62 4.02
CA ALA A 155 -22.40 9.60 3.45
C ALA A 155 -22.26 9.77 1.93
N SER A 156 -21.36 9.01 1.26
CA SER A 156 -20.92 9.30 -0.11
C SER A 156 -20.53 10.79 -0.27
N ALA A 157 -19.97 11.36 0.81
CA ALA A 157 -19.80 12.79 0.96
C ALA A 157 -18.59 13.35 0.24
N ILE A 158 -17.70 12.50 -0.25
CA ILE A 158 -16.51 12.97 -0.98
C ILE A 158 -16.90 13.40 -2.39
N HIS A 159 -16.63 14.65 -2.68
CA HIS A 159 -16.83 15.25 -4.00
C HIS A 159 -15.53 15.35 -4.78
N SER A 160 -14.42 15.66 -4.12
CA SER A 160 -13.11 15.78 -4.75
C SER A 160 -11.96 15.42 -3.81
N ILE A 161 -10.83 15.10 -4.42
CA ILE A 161 -9.55 14.89 -3.73
C ILE A 161 -8.60 15.97 -4.24
N ARG A 162 -8.08 16.81 -3.33
CA ARG A 162 -7.06 17.79 -3.62
C ARG A 162 -5.68 17.19 -3.35
N LEU A 163 -4.78 17.31 -4.32
CA LEU A 163 -3.37 16.99 -4.16
C LEU A 163 -2.61 18.28 -3.82
N ASP A 164 -2.01 18.30 -2.64
CA ASP A 164 -1.03 19.32 -2.25
C ASP A 164 0.37 18.72 -2.52
N LEU A 165 1.08 19.25 -3.53
CA LEU A 165 2.36 18.74 -4.00
C LEU A 165 3.50 19.66 -3.59
N ASN A 166 4.53 19.10 -2.95
CA ASN A 166 5.75 19.80 -2.54
C ASN A 166 6.90 19.48 -3.51
N TYR A 167 7.44 20.48 -4.17
CA TYR A 167 8.56 20.34 -5.09
C TYR A 167 9.42 21.60 -5.14
N LEU A 168 10.67 21.44 -5.58
CA LEU A 168 11.61 22.55 -5.82
C LEU A 168 11.86 22.67 -7.32
N PRO A 169 11.46 23.76 -7.98
CA PRO A 169 11.82 24.00 -9.36
C PRO A 169 13.30 24.39 -9.47
N SER A 170 13.96 23.94 -10.52
CA SER A 170 15.33 24.32 -10.83
C SER A 170 15.52 24.52 -12.32
N ALA A 171 16.27 25.55 -12.71
CA ALA A 171 16.59 25.77 -14.12
C ALA A 171 17.37 24.57 -14.69
N TYR A 172 16.90 24.03 -15.80
CA TYR A 172 17.58 23.01 -16.55
C TYR A 172 18.46 23.68 -17.62
N ARG A 173 19.78 23.42 -17.59
CA ARG A 173 20.72 23.93 -18.58
C ARG A 173 21.56 22.77 -19.11
N ALA A 174 21.48 22.52 -20.40
CA ALA A 174 22.41 21.65 -21.11
C ALA A 174 23.58 22.52 -21.58
N GLN A 175 24.81 22.12 -21.30
CA GLN A 175 26.02 22.75 -21.77
C GLN A 175 26.90 21.69 -22.46
N SER A 176 27.51 22.07 -23.58
CA SER A 176 28.41 21.21 -24.31
C SER A 176 29.81 21.86 -24.35
N VAL A 177 30.82 21.04 -24.21
CA VAL A 177 32.21 21.47 -24.37
C VAL A 177 32.94 20.45 -25.28
N ASP A 178 33.64 20.98 -26.26
CA ASP A 178 34.49 20.16 -27.12
C ASP A 178 35.88 19.96 -26.44
N TYR A 179 36.24 18.70 -26.26
CA TYR A 179 37.54 18.35 -25.70
C TYR A 179 38.43 17.77 -26.79
N PRO A 180 39.43 18.51 -27.27
CA PRO A 180 40.32 18.03 -28.32
C PRO A 180 41.21 16.89 -27.83
N VAL A 181 41.26 15.82 -28.58
CA VAL A 181 42.08 14.63 -28.30
C VAL A 181 42.96 14.32 -29.51
N SER A 182 44.19 13.87 -29.28
CA SER A 182 45.05 13.28 -30.29
C SER A 182 45.43 11.87 -29.91
N LEU A 183 45.35 10.96 -30.89
CA LEU A 183 45.78 9.57 -30.72
C LEU A 183 47.27 9.49 -31.09
N LYS A 184 48.09 8.94 -30.19
CA LYS A 184 49.45 8.53 -30.49
C LYS A 184 49.43 7.03 -30.72
N GLY A 185 49.82 6.60 -31.93
CA GLY A 185 50.07 5.19 -32.29
C GLY A 185 51.49 4.76 -31.90
#